data_4ec6ba6c2de2906a2f3e1b57e7ce7b75
#
_entry.id   4ec6ba6c2de2906a2f3e1b57e7ce7b75
#
_cell.length_a   1.000
_cell.length_b   1.000
_cell.length_c   1.000
_cell.angle_alpha   90.00
_cell.angle_beta   90.00
_cell.angle_gamma   90.00
#
_symmetry.space_group_name_H-M   'P 1'
#
loop_
_entity.id
_entity.type
_entity.pdbx_description
1 polymer ?
#
loop_
_entity_poly.entity_id
_entity_poly.type
_entity_poly.pdbx_seq_one_letter_code
_entity_poly.pdbx_strand_id
1 'polypeptide(L)'
;TEGIQSGREQLTVRPSPGAVYDRAGNAADFFSQQNNIGRLNDKQLPIRPTGLVAIPGDRKVSLGWNLSNDPDIAKYYIYYDTNSDPTTLRDSTLSAFQSNKLITPLINGTTYYFKVAAVDSSNNISIKTLGASASPIKGSVYTVKTDTSGGYDFSRIQDAINISKDIDTVLIYPGIYKGGINFTGKKIVVGSLFLTTGDTAYIDSTVIDGEESTSAATFISGEDSTSVLVGLSLTNGYTTINGGGGIRIENSDPRLKNLKVFSNFANIGGGGISCEACDSRITNVTINNNSSSGKGGGIRIFNGSNPELIDVTINSNSSTEQGGGVSIEGLPGNNIDLDFNRL
;
A
#
# COMPACT_ATOMS: atom_id res chain seq x y z
N THR A 1 45.77 11.13 8.67
CA THR A 1 44.43 11.68 8.98
C THR A 1 43.81 10.87 10.09
N GLU A 2 43.68 11.46 11.28
CA GLU A 2 42.97 10.88 12.43
C GLU A 2 41.47 11.04 12.21
N GLY A 3 40.80 10.07 11.56
CA GLY A 3 39.38 10.07 11.34
C GLY A 3 38.91 8.82 10.58
N ILE A 4 37.64 8.44 10.75
CA ILE A 4 37.03 7.37 9.98
C ILE A 4 36.81 7.88 8.55
N GLN A 5 37.28 7.13 7.57
CA GLN A 5 37.19 7.49 6.15
C GLN A 5 35.76 7.34 5.67
N SER A 6 35.21 8.38 5.05
CA SER A 6 33.82 8.43 4.54
C SER A 6 33.71 8.16 3.03
N GLY A 7 34.84 7.87 2.37
CA GLY A 7 34.91 7.68 0.91
C GLY A 7 34.77 8.97 0.09
N ARG A 8 34.56 10.11 0.75
CA ARG A 8 34.47 11.43 0.10
C ARG A 8 35.81 12.15 0.05
N GLU A 9 36.75 11.72 0.87
CA GLU A 9 38.10 12.28 0.95
C GLU A 9 38.88 11.98 -0.34
N GLN A 10 39.52 12.99 -0.87
CA GLN A 10 40.43 12.86 -2.00
C GLN A 10 41.87 12.86 -1.50
N LEU A 11 42.63 11.83 -1.85
CA LEU A 11 44.05 11.75 -1.64
C LEU A 11 44.76 12.11 -2.94
N THR A 12 45.48 13.21 -2.94
CA THR A 12 46.38 13.57 -4.04
C THR A 12 47.77 13.13 -3.68
N VAL A 13 48.32 12.19 -4.44
CA VAL A 13 49.71 11.74 -4.29
C VAL A 13 50.57 12.40 -5.36
N ARG A 14 51.55 13.16 -4.92
CA ARG A 14 52.55 13.78 -5.82
C ARG A 14 53.93 13.31 -5.42
N PRO A 15 54.74 12.83 -6.36
CA PRO A 15 56.14 12.55 -6.06
C PRO A 15 56.86 13.85 -5.70
N SER A 16 57.84 13.76 -4.86
CA SER A 16 58.76 14.89 -4.65
C SER A 16 59.46 15.22 -5.95
N PRO A 17 59.81 16.51 -6.17
CA PRO A 17 60.62 16.88 -7.34
C PRO A 17 61.86 15.99 -7.46
N GLY A 18 62.07 15.40 -8.63
CA GLY A 18 63.19 14.48 -8.85
C GLY A 18 63.07 13.08 -8.21
N ALA A 19 61.90 12.70 -7.72
CA ALA A 19 61.70 11.35 -7.13
C ALA A 19 61.37 10.26 -8.17
N VAL A 20 60.94 10.64 -9.37
CA VAL A 20 60.59 9.71 -10.47
C VAL A 20 61.30 10.16 -11.73
N TYR A 21 62.01 9.24 -12.36
CA TYR A 21 62.75 9.45 -13.60
C TYR A 21 62.30 8.43 -14.66
N ASP A 22 62.31 8.86 -15.92
CA ASP A 22 62.17 7.94 -17.04
C ASP A 22 63.44 7.08 -17.23
N ARG A 23 63.37 6.14 -18.17
CA ARG A 23 64.51 5.24 -18.45
C ARG A 23 65.73 5.97 -19.03
N ALA A 24 65.57 7.21 -19.53
CA ALA A 24 66.59 8.06 -20.04
C ALA A 24 67.20 9.01 -18.97
N GLY A 25 66.69 8.97 -17.73
CA GLY A 25 67.14 9.79 -16.63
C GLY A 25 66.50 11.17 -16.53
N ASN A 26 65.47 11.45 -17.29
CA ASN A 26 64.69 12.68 -17.17
C ASN A 26 63.74 12.64 -16.00
N ALA A 27 63.73 13.68 -15.16
CA ALA A 27 62.79 13.79 -14.05
C ALA A 27 61.33 13.96 -14.57
N ALA A 28 60.39 13.27 -13.97
CA ALA A 28 59.00 13.47 -14.26
C ALA A 28 58.55 14.88 -13.85
N ASP A 29 57.82 15.56 -14.73
CA ASP A 29 57.26 16.87 -14.44
C ASP A 29 56.22 16.78 -13.32
N PHE A 30 56.49 17.46 -12.21
CA PHE A 30 55.68 17.50 -11.02
C PHE A 30 54.23 18.02 -11.29
N PHE A 31 54.06 18.90 -12.29
CA PHE A 31 52.76 19.52 -12.58
C PHE A 31 51.96 18.83 -13.69
N SER A 32 52.60 18.02 -14.51
CA SER A 32 51.93 17.32 -15.64
C SER A 32 51.37 15.96 -15.31
N GLN A 33 51.56 15.49 -14.07
CA GLN A 33 51.04 14.17 -13.68
C GLN A 33 49.50 14.15 -13.56
N GLN A 34 48.89 13.38 -14.42
CA GLN A 34 47.47 13.08 -14.38
C GLN A 34 47.22 11.75 -13.66
N ASN A 35 46.04 11.56 -13.05
CA ASN A 35 45.64 10.37 -12.32
C ASN A 35 46.37 10.09 -10.98
N ASN A 36 46.83 11.13 -10.31
CA ASN A 36 47.41 11.04 -8.98
C ASN A 36 46.38 11.28 -7.85
N ILE A 37 45.12 11.28 -8.18
CA ILE A 37 44.01 11.45 -7.23
C ILE A 37 43.37 10.10 -7.00
N GLY A 38 43.38 9.63 -5.76
CA GLY A 38 42.66 8.48 -5.28
C GLY A 38 41.57 8.88 -4.28
N ARG A 39 40.53 8.11 -4.15
CA ARG A 39 39.59 8.25 -3.04
C ARG A 39 39.93 7.23 -1.97
N LEU A 40 39.81 7.62 -0.72
CA LEU A 40 39.90 6.68 0.39
C LEU A 40 38.69 5.77 0.41
N ASN A 41 38.90 4.51 0.78
CA ASN A 41 37.77 3.60 0.99
C ASN A 41 36.94 4.10 2.15
N ASP A 42 35.66 4.18 1.94
CA ASP A 42 34.70 4.47 3.00
C ASP A 42 34.70 3.35 4.05
N LYS A 43 34.84 3.73 5.30
CA LYS A 43 34.71 2.84 6.48
C LYS A 43 33.80 3.40 7.54
N GLN A 44 33.10 4.48 7.23
CA GLN A 44 32.10 5.04 8.11
C GLN A 44 30.86 4.12 8.11
N LEU A 45 30.42 3.73 9.30
CA LEU A 45 29.20 2.94 9.41
C LEU A 45 27.98 3.84 9.20
N PRO A 46 26.99 3.40 8.43
CA PRO A 46 25.77 4.17 8.23
C PRO A 46 24.98 4.37 9.54
N ILE A 47 24.17 5.42 9.57
CA ILE A 47 23.20 5.64 10.64
C ILE A 47 22.16 4.52 10.59
N ARG A 48 21.89 3.91 11.72
CA ARG A 48 20.89 2.84 11.82
C ARG A 48 19.49 3.33 11.46
N PRO A 49 18.67 2.53 10.78
CA PRO A 49 17.24 2.80 10.62
C PRO A 49 16.52 2.73 11.98
N THR A 50 15.37 3.37 12.09
CA THR A 50 14.58 3.43 13.34
C THR A 50 13.12 3.05 13.10
N GLY A 51 12.31 2.98 14.15
CA GLY A 51 10.87 2.81 14.02
C GLY A 51 10.45 1.45 13.41
N LEU A 52 11.25 0.38 13.59
CA LEU A 52 10.88 -0.93 13.07
C LEU A 52 9.59 -1.41 13.71
N VAL A 53 8.60 -1.73 12.89
CA VAL A 53 7.34 -2.37 13.24
C VAL A 53 7.19 -3.69 12.51
N ALA A 54 6.49 -4.65 13.13
CA ALA A 54 6.22 -5.96 12.56
C ALA A 54 4.72 -6.25 12.71
N ILE A 55 4.01 -6.35 11.59
CA ILE A 55 2.56 -6.57 11.54
C ILE A 55 2.30 -8.01 11.09
N PRO A 56 1.67 -8.84 11.94
CA PRO A 56 1.38 -10.22 11.59
C PRO A 56 0.26 -10.35 10.55
N GLY A 57 0.30 -11.43 9.77
CA GLY A 57 -0.75 -11.87 8.85
C GLY A 57 -0.73 -13.39 8.70
N ASP A 58 -1.58 -13.96 7.86
CA ASP A 58 -1.57 -15.41 7.64
C ASP A 58 -0.27 -15.85 6.94
N ARG A 59 0.55 -16.62 7.64
CA ARG A 59 1.86 -17.14 7.23
C ARG A 59 2.85 -16.07 6.76
N LYS A 60 2.71 -14.84 7.23
CA LYS A 60 3.53 -13.68 6.84
C LYS A 60 3.64 -12.65 7.94
N VAL A 61 4.64 -11.78 7.82
CA VAL A 61 4.78 -10.56 8.61
C VAL A 61 5.17 -9.43 7.66
N SER A 62 4.47 -8.31 7.75
CA SER A 62 4.84 -7.08 7.06
C SER A 62 5.72 -6.25 7.98
N LEU A 63 6.93 -5.94 7.53
CA LEU A 63 7.86 -5.04 8.22
C LEU A 63 7.75 -3.63 7.66
N GLY A 64 7.85 -2.62 8.52
CA GLY A 64 8.00 -1.22 8.16
C GLY A 64 9.06 -0.57 9.05
N TRP A 65 9.81 0.42 8.56
CA TRP A 65 10.81 1.17 9.31
C TRP A 65 11.02 2.57 8.73
N ASN A 66 11.61 3.46 9.53
CA ASN A 66 12.07 4.75 9.03
C ASN A 66 13.42 4.57 8.34
N LEU A 67 13.57 5.15 7.17
CA LEU A 67 14.81 5.12 6.40
C LEU A 67 15.96 5.75 7.22
N SER A 68 17.19 5.31 6.94
CA SER A 68 18.40 6.00 7.39
C SER A 68 18.52 7.36 6.72
N ASN A 69 18.99 8.36 7.45
CA ASN A 69 19.26 9.71 6.89
C ASN A 69 20.64 9.82 6.23
N ASP A 70 21.42 8.75 6.16
CA ASP A 70 22.69 8.76 5.44
C ASP A 70 22.48 8.85 3.93
N PRO A 71 23.22 9.72 3.24
CA PRO A 71 22.98 10.00 1.82
C PRO A 71 23.50 8.93 0.86
N ASP A 72 24.29 7.98 1.32
CA ASP A 72 24.94 6.94 0.50
C ASP A 72 24.43 5.53 0.78
N ILE A 73 23.28 5.40 1.41
CA ILE A 73 22.62 4.10 1.61
C ILE A 73 22.36 3.43 0.25
N ALA A 74 22.70 2.15 0.17
CA ALA A 74 22.42 1.31 -0.99
C ALA A 74 21.20 0.42 -0.80
N LYS A 75 21.03 -0.16 0.40
CA LYS A 75 19.97 -1.10 0.71
C LYS A 75 19.83 -1.32 2.22
N TYR A 76 18.88 -2.17 2.61
CA TYR A 76 18.71 -2.61 3.99
C TYR A 76 18.81 -4.14 4.08
N TYR A 77 19.51 -4.63 5.09
CA TYR A 77 19.56 -6.03 5.47
C TYR A 77 18.51 -6.35 6.51
N ILE A 78 17.84 -7.49 6.37
CA ILE A 78 16.76 -7.94 7.23
C ILE A 78 17.18 -9.23 7.92
N TYR A 79 17.20 -9.19 9.25
CA TYR A 79 17.55 -10.29 10.11
C TYR A 79 16.28 -10.77 10.80
N TYR A 80 16.00 -12.05 10.76
CA TYR A 80 14.89 -12.61 11.52
C TYR A 80 15.13 -14.06 11.90
N ASP A 81 14.60 -14.44 13.06
CA ASP A 81 14.68 -15.77 13.63
C ASP A 81 13.59 -15.93 14.69
N THR A 82 13.46 -17.15 15.25
CA THR A 82 12.64 -17.42 16.44
C THR A 82 13.35 -17.04 17.75
N ASN A 83 14.65 -16.77 17.70
CA ASN A 83 15.42 -16.23 18.82
C ASN A 83 15.21 -14.71 18.95
N SER A 84 15.14 -14.21 20.19
CA SER A 84 14.87 -12.80 20.49
C SER A 84 15.92 -11.81 19.98
N ASP A 85 17.14 -12.26 19.69
CA ASP A 85 18.20 -11.46 19.08
C ASP A 85 18.67 -12.09 17.75
N PRO A 86 17.96 -11.85 16.64
CA PRO A 86 18.29 -12.45 15.37
C PRO A 86 19.61 -11.94 14.82
N THR A 87 20.53 -12.86 14.55
CA THR A 87 21.85 -12.57 13.97
C THR A 87 21.95 -13.01 12.51
N THR A 88 21.12 -13.94 12.08
CA THR A 88 21.15 -14.50 10.73
C THR A 88 20.52 -13.54 9.74
N LEU A 89 21.30 -13.12 8.74
CA LEU A 89 20.77 -12.38 7.58
C LEU A 89 19.89 -13.31 6.75
N ARG A 90 18.65 -12.93 6.53
CA ARG A 90 17.65 -13.74 5.79
C ARG A 90 17.16 -13.08 4.51
N ASP A 91 17.18 -11.73 4.44
CA ASP A 91 16.64 -11.01 3.28
C ASP A 91 17.26 -9.60 3.18
N SER A 92 17.00 -8.92 2.07
CA SER A 92 17.42 -7.54 1.86
C SER A 92 16.41 -6.79 1.01
N THR A 93 16.49 -5.44 1.04
CA THR A 93 15.76 -4.60 0.09
C THR A 93 16.51 -4.50 -1.24
N LEU A 94 15.82 -4.06 -2.28
CA LEU A 94 16.40 -3.82 -3.60
C LEU A 94 16.98 -2.41 -3.75
N SER A 95 16.56 -1.46 -2.88
CA SER A 95 17.00 -0.07 -2.94
C SER A 95 17.05 0.59 -1.56
N ALA A 96 17.71 1.76 -1.50
CA ALA A 96 17.79 2.64 -0.36
C ALA A 96 16.45 3.27 0.06
N PHE A 97 15.49 3.35 -0.86
CA PHE A 97 14.20 4.03 -0.63
C PHE A 97 13.10 3.08 -0.17
N GLN A 98 13.39 1.81 -0.07
CA GLN A 98 12.42 0.81 0.39
C GLN A 98 12.40 0.74 1.92
N SER A 99 11.31 1.21 2.52
CA SER A 99 11.09 1.26 3.97
C SER A 99 10.19 0.15 4.50
N ASN A 100 9.89 -0.86 3.69
CA ASN A 100 9.03 -1.98 4.06
C ASN A 100 9.48 -3.29 3.41
N LYS A 101 9.07 -4.40 3.99
CA LYS A 101 9.29 -5.74 3.42
C LYS A 101 8.25 -6.72 3.92
N LEU A 102 7.72 -7.54 3.02
CA LEU A 102 6.89 -8.69 3.35
C LEU A 102 7.76 -9.92 3.54
N ILE A 103 7.68 -10.54 4.71
CA ILE A 103 8.38 -11.80 5.04
C ILE A 103 7.40 -12.95 4.97
N THR A 104 7.65 -13.88 4.07
CA THR A 104 6.81 -15.07 3.83
C THR A 104 7.64 -16.16 3.11
N PRO A 105 7.33 -17.46 3.27
CA PRO A 105 6.33 -18.04 4.16
C PRO A 105 6.84 -18.18 5.61
N LEU A 106 5.96 -17.95 6.58
CA LEU A 106 6.23 -18.18 8.00
C LEU A 106 5.21 -19.16 8.60
N ILE A 107 5.49 -19.67 9.80
CA ILE A 107 4.60 -20.60 10.50
C ILE A 107 3.68 -19.82 11.44
N ASN A 108 2.37 -19.99 11.29
CA ASN A 108 1.38 -19.38 12.19
C ASN A 108 1.56 -19.88 13.63
N GLY A 109 1.39 -18.98 14.60
CA GLY A 109 1.57 -19.26 16.02
C GLY A 109 3.02 -19.28 16.51
N THR A 110 4.00 -19.15 15.59
CA THR A 110 5.42 -19.07 15.94
C THR A 110 5.84 -17.61 16.04
N THR A 111 6.43 -17.19 17.16
CA THR A 111 6.95 -15.83 17.32
C THR A 111 8.27 -15.69 16.58
N TYR A 112 8.35 -14.73 15.67
CA TYR A 112 9.56 -14.29 15.00
C TYR A 112 9.99 -12.93 15.50
N TYR A 113 11.30 -12.74 15.62
CA TYR A 113 11.94 -11.48 15.98
C TYR A 113 12.67 -10.93 14.76
N PHE A 114 12.63 -9.62 14.59
CA PHE A 114 13.14 -8.93 13.41
C PHE A 114 14.07 -7.81 13.79
N LYS A 115 15.12 -7.60 13.00
CA LYS A 115 16.01 -6.43 13.05
C LYS A 115 16.38 -6.02 11.64
N VAL A 116 16.61 -4.73 11.44
CA VAL A 116 17.02 -4.15 10.15
C VAL A 116 18.30 -3.36 10.34
N ALA A 117 19.21 -3.44 9.38
CA ALA A 117 20.42 -2.62 9.32
C ALA A 117 20.52 -1.94 7.95
N ALA A 118 21.01 -0.70 7.92
CA ALA A 118 21.34 0.00 6.70
C ALA A 118 22.70 -0.48 6.17
N VAL A 119 22.84 -0.51 4.85
CA VAL A 119 24.08 -0.84 4.14
C VAL A 119 24.37 0.28 3.16
N ASP A 120 25.55 0.88 3.23
CA ASP A 120 25.99 1.93 2.30
C ASP A 120 26.54 1.39 0.98
N SER A 121 26.92 2.28 0.08
CA SER A 121 27.50 1.94 -1.22
C SER A 121 28.90 1.28 -1.13
N SER A 122 29.57 1.39 0.00
CA SER A 122 30.86 0.77 0.30
C SER A 122 30.74 -0.57 1.03
N ASN A 123 29.51 -1.03 1.25
CA ASN A 123 29.16 -2.24 2.00
C ASN A 123 29.44 -2.19 3.51
N ASN A 124 29.56 -1.02 4.12
CA ASN A 124 29.56 -0.91 5.58
C ASN A 124 28.12 -1.11 6.08
N ILE A 125 27.98 -1.78 7.23
CA ILE A 125 26.69 -2.15 7.79
C ILE A 125 26.50 -1.40 9.11
N SER A 126 25.36 -0.73 9.25
CA SER A 126 24.99 -0.01 10.48
C SER A 126 24.79 -0.97 11.67
N ILE A 127 24.71 -0.40 12.85
CA ILE A 127 24.09 -1.09 13.99
C ILE A 127 22.64 -1.43 13.61
N LYS A 128 22.15 -2.60 14.03
CA LYS A 128 20.78 -3.04 13.78
C LYS A 128 19.77 -2.18 14.56
N THR A 129 18.54 -2.09 14.07
CA THR A 129 17.40 -1.49 14.79
C THR A 129 17.22 -2.10 16.18
N LEU A 130 16.46 -1.42 17.05
CA LEU A 130 15.77 -2.10 18.12
C LEU A 130 14.88 -3.19 17.54
N GLY A 131 14.75 -4.33 18.23
CA GLY A 131 13.99 -5.47 17.73
C GLY A 131 12.48 -5.20 17.70
N ALA A 132 11.82 -5.78 16.71
CA ALA A 132 10.37 -5.95 16.70
C ALA A 132 10.04 -7.44 16.65
N SER A 133 8.87 -7.84 17.14
CA SER A 133 8.43 -9.23 17.07
C SER A 133 6.99 -9.33 16.62
N ALA A 134 6.66 -10.42 15.94
CA ALA A 134 5.31 -10.77 15.57
C ALA A 134 5.14 -12.28 15.44
N SER A 135 3.96 -12.77 15.77
CA SER A 135 3.57 -14.16 15.53
C SER A 135 2.54 -14.15 14.39
N PRO A 136 2.87 -14.71 13.21
CA PRO A 136 1.89 -14.89 12.16
C PRO A 136 0.67 -15.63 12.70
N ILE A 137 -0.52 -15.19 12.32
CA ILE A 137 -1.78 -15.79 12.76
C ILE A 137 -2.67 -16.03 11.54
N LYS A 138 -3.43 -17.10 11.58
CA LYS A 138 -4.44 -17.35 10.57
C LYS A 138 -5.70 -16.57 10.93
N GLY A 139 -6.19 -15.74 10.01
CA GLY A 139 -7.49 -15.11 10.14
C GLY A 139 -8.63 -16.15 10.09
N SER A 140 -9.72 -15.86 10.78
CA SER A 140 -10.96 -16.62 10.65
C SER A 140 -11.60 -16.32 9.29
N VAL A 141 -12.37 -17.29 8.79
CA VAL A 141 -13.22 -17.08 7.63
C VAL A 141 -14.66 -17.20 8.10
N TYR A 142 -15.42 -16.11 8.00
CA TYR A 142 -16.84 -16.08 8.30
C TYR A 142 -17.63 -16.15 7.01
N THR A 143 -18.51 -17.12 6.90
CA THR A 143 -19.32 -17.35 5.71
C THR A 143 -20.66 -16.64 5.84
N VAL A 144 -21.09 -15.94 4.76
CA VAL A 144 -22.34 -15.19 4.73
C VAL A 144 -23.20 -15.67 3.57
N LYS A 145 -24.45 -16.01 3.86
CA LYS A 145 -25.48 -16.35 2.88
C LYS A 145 -26.85 -15.91 3.38
N THR A 146 -27.69 -15.41 2.50
CA THR A 146 -29.06 -14.94 2.85
C THR A 146 -29.90 -15.98 3.52
N ASP A 147 -29.65 -17.26 3.26
CA ASP A 147 -30.22 -18.41 3.95
C ASP A 147 -29.13 -19.20 4.66
N THR A 148 -29.19 -19.26 5.99
CA THR A 148 -28.20 -19.95 6.83
C THR A 148 -28.52 -21.44 7.04
N SER A 149 -29.58 -21.97 6.46
CA SER A 149 -29.99 -23.39 6.62
C SER A 149 -28.93 -24.41 6.18
N GLY A 150 -27.94 -23.97 5.37
CA GLY A 150 -26.81 -24.77 4.91
C GLY A 150 -25.56 -24.74 5.80
N GLY A 151 -25.66 -24.24 7.06
CA GLY A 151 -24.51 -24.19 7.98
C GLY A 151 -23.58 -22.97 7.77
N TYR A 152 -24.08 -21.88 7.21
CA TYR A 152 -23.38 -20.61 7.10
C TYR A 152 -23.42 -19.84 8.42
N ASP A 153 -22.38 -19.04 8.68
CA ASP A 153 -22.23 -18.36 9.97
C ASP A 153 -23.21 -17.19 10.14
N PHE A 154 -23.50 -16.45 9.05
CA PHE A 154 -24.32 -15.24 9.09
C PHE A 154 -25.25 -15.14 7.88
N SER A 155 -26.39 -14.45 8.07
CA SER A 155 -27.30 -14.06 6.98
C SER A 155 -27.07 -12.62 6.50
N ARG A 156 -26.38 -11.79 7.28
CA ARG A 156 -26.08 -10.39 6.97
C ARG A 156 -24.57 -10.15 6.96
N ILE A 157 -24.08 -9.43 5.97
CA ILE A 157 -22.64 -9.12 5.83
C ILE A 157 -22.16 -8.28 7.02
N GLN A 158 -22.96 -7.29 7.46
CA GLN A 158 -22.56 -6.41 8.55
C GLN A 158 -22.38 -7.16 9.88
N ASP A 159 -23.14 -8.20 10.14
CA ASP A 159 -22.99 -8.98 11.37
C ASP A 159 -21.67 -9.75 11.37
N ALA A 160 -21.26 -10.30 10.23
CA ALA A 160 -19.96 -10.92 10.06
C ALA A 160 -18.82 -9.89 10.20
N ILE A 161 -18.96 -8.69 9.63
CA ILE A 161 -18.00 -7.60 9.82
C ILE A 161 -17.89 -7.22 11.29
N ASN A 162 -19.01 -7.10 12.00
CA ASN A 162 -19.03 -6.68 13.40
C ASN A 162 -18.24 -7.62 14.32
N ILE A 163 -18.27 -8.93 14.10
CA ILE A 163 -17.54 -9.91 14.90
C ILE A 163 -16.09 -10.10 14.44
N SER A 164 -15.79 -9.82 13.17
CA SER A 164 -14.44 -9.98 12.60
C SER A 164 -13.40 -9.17 13.34
N LYS A 165 -12.19 -9.68 13.38
CA LYS A 165 -10.97 -9.01 13.83
C LYS A 165 -10.05 -8.76 12.63
N ASP A 166 -9.04 -7.93 12.80
CA ASP A 166 -8.02 -7.70 11.78
C ASP A 166 -7.48 -9.03 11.23
N ILE A 167 -7.24 -9.08 9.92
CA ILE A 167 -6.84 -10.24 9.11
C ILE A 167 -7.91 -11.30 8.84
N ASP A 168 -9.12 -11.18 9.42
CA ASP A 168 -10.22 -12.09 9.10
C ASP A 168 -10.76 -11.87 7.68
N THR A 169 -11.49 -12.85 7.20
CA THR A 169 -12.17 -12.82 5.90
C THR A 169 -13.66 -13.02 6.08
N VAL A 170 -14.45 -12.15 5.48
CA VAL A 170 -15.90 -12.32 5.32
C VAL A 170 -16.14 -12.82 3.90
N LEU A 171 -16.46 -14.11 3.76
CA LEU A 171 -16.69 -14.79 2.49
C LEU A 171 -18.19 -14.86 2.19
N ILE A 172 -18.59 -14.14 1.15
CA ILE A 172 -20.01 -13.95 0.81
C ILE A 172 -20.40 -14.89 -0.33
N TYR A 173 -21.45 -15.65 -0.11
CA TYR A 173 -22.05 -16.52 -1.12
C TYR A 173 -23.03 -15.74 -2.01
N PRO A 174 -23.36 -16.25 -3.21
CA PRO A 174 -24.29 -15.58 -4.11
C PRO A 174 -25.62 -15.22 -3.44
N GLY A 175 -26.10 -14.01 -3.69
CA GLY A 175 -27.33 -13.46 -3.12
C GLY A 175 -27.38 -11.94 -3.22
N ILE A 176 -28.55 -11.37 -2.93
CA ILE A 176 -28.77 -9.93 -2.77
C ILE A 176 -28.81 -9.61 -1.29
N TYR A 177 -27.88 -8.82 -0.82
CA TYR A 177 -27.71 -8.43 0.57
C TYR A 177 -28.16 -6.99 0.76
N LYS A 178 -29.26 -6.84 1.47
CA LYS A 178 -29.93 -5.57 1.73
C LYS A 178 -29.27 -4.77 2.84
N GLY A 179 -29.22 -3.45 2.63
CA GLY A 179 -28.54 -2.50 3.49
C GLY A 179 -27.05 -2.40 3.20
N GLY A 180 -26.49 -1.21 3.40
CA GLY A 180 -25.06 -0.96 3.19
C GLY A 180 -24.17 -1.61 4.25
N ILE A 181 -22.87 -1.71 3.95
CA ILE A 181 -21.85 -2.22 4.87
C ILE A 181 -20.88 -1.11 5.30
N ASN A 182 -20.39 -1.23 6.53
CA ASN A 182 -19.36 -0.37 7.09
C ASN A 182 -18.23 -1.23 7.66
N PHE A 183 -16.99 -0.97 7.25
CA PHE A 183 -15.82 -1.71 7.72
C PHE A 183 -15.44 -1.38 9.17
N THR A 184 -15.88 -0.22 9.68
CA THR A 184 -15.67 0.19 11.09
C THR A 184 -14.22 0.16 11.55
N GLY A 185 -13.29 0.57 10.69
CA GLY A 185 -11.84 0.62 10.94
C GLY A 185 -11.12 -0.73 10.88
N LYS A 186 -11.83 -1.81 10.52
CA LYS A 186 -11.25 -3.16 10.52
C LYS A 186 -10.43 -3.46 9.29
N LYS A 187 -9.29 -4.13 9.50
CA LYS A 187 -8.34 -4.56 8.48
C LYS A 187 -8.68 -5.99 8.01
N ILE A 188 -9.78 -6.12 7.32
CA ILE A 188 -10.36 -7.40 6.90
C ILE A 188 -10.53 -7.48 5.39
N VAL A 189 -10.72 -8.70 4.89
CA VAL A 189 -11.11 -8.94 3.49
C VAL A 189 -12.60 -9.28 3.45
N VAL A 190 -13.38 -8.52 2.70
CA VAL A 190 -14.78 -8.78 2.43
C VAL A 190 -14.93 -9.08 0.95
N GLY A 191 -15.43 -10.25 0.59
CA GLY A 191 -15.54 -10.60 -0.82
C GLY A 191 -16.42 -11.83 -1.10
N SER A 192 -16.80 -11.96 -2.37
CA SER A 192 -17.58 -13.12 -2.84
C SER A 192 -16.72 -14.38 -3.01
N LEU A 193 -17.32 -15.45 -3.48
CA LEU A 193 -16.61 -16.66 -3.88
C LEU A 193 -15.59 -16.43 -5.01
N PHE A 194 -15.59 -15.25 -5.66
CA PHE A 194 -14.52 -14.84 -6.54
C PHE A 194 -13.14 -14.95 -5.85
N LEU A 195 -13.06 -14.67 -4.55
CA LEU A 195 -11.82 -14.78 -3.75
C LEU A 195 -11.18 -16.17 -3.81
N THR A 196 -11.99 -17.21 -3.88
CA THR A 196 -11.54 -18.61 -3.78
C THR A 196 -11.52 -19.33 -5.12
N THR A 197 -12.31 -18.86 -6.07
CA THR A 197 -12.48 -19.52 -7.39
C THR A 197 -11.84 -18.76 -8.54
N GLY A 198 -11.73 -17.42 -8.43
CA GLY A 198 -11.37 -16.55 -9.55
C GLY A 198 -12.48 -16.40 -10.61
N ASP A 199 -13.64 -17.01 -10.42
CA ASP A 199 -14.76 -16.96 -11.37
C ASP A 199 -15.51 -15.63 -11.26
N THR A 200 -15.49 -14.85 -12.33
CA THR A 200 -16.12 -13.53 -12.40
C THR A 200 -17.65 -13.56 -12.33
N ALA A 201 -18.29 -14.71 -12.57
CA ALA A 201 -19.74 -14.87 -12.38
C ALA A 201 -20.20 -14.57 -10.95
N TYR A 202 -19.31 -14.76 -9.97
CA TYR A 202 -19.60 -14.42 -8.58
C TYR A 202 -19.67 -12.91 -8.31
N ILE A 203 -19.08 -12.08 -9.15
CA ILE A 203 -19.20 -10.63 -9.06
C ILE A 203 -20.64 -10.18 -9.32
N ASP A 204 -21.26 -10.76 -10.35
CA ASP A 204 -22.63 -10.44 -10.75
C ASP A 204 -23.68 -11.05 -9.82
N SER A 205 -23.39 -12.23 -9.29
CA SER A 205 -24.35 -12.97 -8.46
C SER A 205 -24.28 -12.63 -6.96
N THR A 206 -23.33 -11.76 -6.54
CA THR A 206 -23.18 -11.34 -5.13
C THR A 206 -23.32 -9.83 -5.05
N VAL A 207 -24.48 -9.37 -4.66
CA VAL A 207 -24.91 -7.97 -4.75
C VAL A 207 -25.12 -7.37 -3.37
N ILE A 208 -24.54 -6.22 -3.10
CA ILE A 208 -24.87 -5.35 -1.97
C ILE A 208 -25.83 -4.29 -2.48
N ASP A 209 -27.04 -4.29 -1.94
CA ASP A 209 -28.13 -3.37 -2.27
C ASP A 209 -28.30 -2.35 -1.15
N GLY A 210 -27.99 -1.07 -1.42
CA GLY A 210 -28.11 0.03 -0.46
C GLY A 210 -29.55 0.42 -0.10
N GLU A 211 -30.55 -0.19 -0.73
CA GLU A 211 -32.00 0.04 -0.49
C GLU A 211 -32.42 1.51 -0.63
N GLU A 212 -31.73 2.30 -1.46
CA GLU A 212 -31.94 3.75 -1.63
C GLU A 212 -31.93 4.54 -0.29
N SER A 213 -31.24 4.04 0.71
CA SER A 213 -31.25 4.61 2.06
C SER A 213 -29.85 4.89 2.63
N THR A 214 -28.82 4.24 2.12
CA THR A 214 -27.44 4.40 2.57
C THR A 214 -26.45 4.12 1.43
N SER A 215 -25.19 4.52 1.58
CA SER A 215 -24.12 4.04 0.71
C SER A 215 -24.02 2.52 0.78
N ALA A 216 -23.82 1.84 -0.35
CA ALA A 216 -23.70 0.39 -0.35
C ALA A 216 -22.45 -0.10 0.40
N ALA A 217 -21.37 0.66 0.42
CA ALA A 217 -20.21 0.39 1.27
C ALA A 217 -19.56 1.67 1.79
N THR A 218 -19.05 1.66 3.03
CA THR A 218 -18.38 2.80 3.65
C THR A 218 -17.06 2.41 4.31
N PHE A 219 -16.04 3.29 4.11
CA PHE A 219 -14.71 3.26 4.69
C PHE A 219 -14.43 4.66 5.24
N ILE A 220 -14.71 4.86 6.53
CA ILE A 220 -14.69 6.18 7.17
C ILE A 220 -14.06 6.18 8.57
N SER A 221 -13.31 5.15 8.89
CA SER A 221 -12.78 4.92 10.23
C SER A 221 -11.28 4.62 10.22
N GLY A 222 -10.54 5.12 9.20
CA GLY A 222 -9.09 4.94 9.08
C GLY A 222 -8.70 3.56 8.56
N GLU A 223 -9.53 2.96 7.72
CA GLU A 223 -9.20 1.73 7.00
C GLU A 223 -7.97 1.95 6.12
N ASP A 224 -7.02 1.03 6.15
CA ASP A 224 -5.81 1.09 5.33
C ASP A 224 -5.83 0.07 4.17
N SER A 225 -4.73 -0.02 3.44
CA SER A 225 -4.58 -0.92 2.28
C SER A 225 -4.71 -2.42 2.59
N THR A 226 -4.89 -2.81 3.85
CA THR A 226 -5.18 -4.19 4.26
C THR A 226 -6.69 -4.45 4.39
N SER A 227 -7.50 -3.38 4.38
CA SER A 227 -8.96 -3.44 4.28
C SER A 227 -9.34 -3.60 2.81
N VAL A 228 -9.91 -4.72 2.43
CA VAL A 228 -10.13 -5.08 1.02
C VAL A 228 -11.59 -5.41 0.76
N LEU A 229 -12.17 -4.77 -0.25
CA LEU A 229 -13.48 -5.14 -0.81
C LEU A 229 -13.27 -5.72 -2.22
N VAL A 230 -13.75 -6.96 -2.45
CA VAL A 230 -13.39 -7.68 -3.68
C VAL A 230 -14.47 -8.59 -4.22
N GLY A 231 -14.65 -8.57 -5.55
CA GLY A 231 -15.47 -9.55 -6.27
C GLY A 231 -16.98 -9.39 -6.05
N LEU A 232 -17.49 -8.17 -5.97
CA LEU A 232 -18.90 -7.86 -5.61
C LEU A 232 -19.51 -6.84 -6.56
N SER A 233 -20.84 -6.83 -6.62
CA SER A 233 -21.65 -5.77 -7.20
C SER A 233 -22.27 -4.89 -6.11
N LEU A 234 -22.26 -3.55 -6.31
CA LEU A 234 -22.81 -2.56 -5.38
C LEU A 234 -23.82 -1.68 -6.12
N THR A 235 -25.04 -1.66 -5.66
CA THR A 235 -26.15 -0.98 -6.34
C THR A 235 -27.13 -0.35 -5.35
N ASN A 236 -28.02 0.51 -5.86
CA ASN A 236 -29.08 1.18 -5.10
C ASN A 236 -28.57 1.88 -3.84
N GLY A 237 -27.31 2.27 -3.83
CA GLY A 237 -26.76 3.11 -2.78
C GLY A 237 -27.25 4.54 -2.97
N TYR A 238 -27.65 5.19 -1.87
CA TYR A 238 -28.22 6.53 -1.89
C TYR A 238 -27.73 7.36 -0.69
N THR A 239 -27.33 8.61 -0.93
CA THR A 239 -26.96 9.53 0.13
C THR A 239 -27.33 10.97 -0.21
N THR A 240 -27.91 11.69 0.77
CA THR A 240 -28.32 13.10 0.59
C THR A 240 -27.33 14.08 1.20
N ILE A 241 -26.57 13.67 2.20
CA ILE A 241 -25.70 14.56 3.01
C ILE A 241 -24.20 14.30 2.81
N ASN A 242 -23.84 13.22 2.10
CA ASN A 242 -22.46 12.84 1.83
C ASN A 242 -22.28 12.51 0.35
N GLY A 243 -21.04 12.32 -0.07
CA GLY A 243 -20.70 11.71 -1.34
C GLY A 243 -20.65 10.18 -1.26
N GLY A 244 -20.56 9.52 -2.42
CA GLY A 244 -20.37 8.07 -2.51
C GLY A 244 -21.63 7.27 -2.30
N GLY A 245 -22.59 7.36 -3.23
CA GLY A 245 -23.81 6.52 -3.17
C GLY A 245 -23.45 5.04 -3.18
N GLY A 246 -22.63 4.59 -4.10
CA GLY A 246 -22.12 3.23 -4.12
C GLY A 246 -21.07 2.98 -3.03
N ILE A 247 -19.95 3.73 -3.05
CA ILE A 247 -18.86 3.58 -2.09
C ILE A 247 -18.43 4.96 -1.57
N ARG A 248 -18.44 5.12 -0.25
CA ARG A 248 -17.90 6.30 0.43
C ARG A 248 -16.57 5.97 1.07
N ILE A 249 -15.52 6.74 0.73
CA ILE A 249 -14.20 6.65 1.34
C ILE A 249 -13.85 8.04 1.88
N GLU A 250 -13.53 8.10 3.17
CA GLU A 250 -13.17 9.35 3.85
C GLU A 250 -12.06 9.07 4.88
N ASN A 251 -10.94 9.80 4.77
CA ASN A 251 -9.76 9.61 5.63
C ASN A 251 -9.33 8.14 5.75
N SER A 252 -9.39 7.40 4.64
CA SER A 252 -9.19 5.94 4.59
C SER A 252 -8.63 5.52 3.24
N ASP A 253 -7.81 4.45 3.22
CA ASP A 253 -7.09 3.97 2.05
C ASP A 253 -7.35 2.49 1.74
N PRO A 254 -8.61 2.04 1.61
CA PRO A 254 -8.93 0.65 1.32
C PRO A 254 -8.47 0.24 -0.08
N ARG A 255 -8.42 -1.06 -0.31
CA ARG A 255 -8.29 -1.63 -1.66
C ARG A 255 -9.64 -2.08 -2.18
N LEU A 256 -10.02 -1.53 -3.33
CA LEU A 256 -11.21 -1.92 -4.07
C LEU A 256 -10.79 -2.73 -5.29
N LYS A 257 -11.31 -3.96 -5.44
CA LYS A 257 -10.83 -4.85 -6.48
C LYS A 257 -11.94 -5.69 -7.10
N ASN A 258 -11.97 -5.77 -8.44
CA ASN A 258 -12.93 -6.61 -9.16
C ASN A 258 -14.38 -6.32 -8.74
N LEU A 259 -14.80 -5.07 -8.84
CA LEU A 259 -16.13 -4.62 -8.42
C LEU A 259 -16.95 -4.12 -9.62
N LYS A 260 -18.28 -4.18 -9.47
CA LYS A 260 -19.24 -3.43 -10.28
C LYS A 260 -20.00 -2.47 -9.38
N VAL A 261 -19.93 -1.18 -9.68
CA VAL A 261 -20.60 -0.10 -8.93
C VAL A 261 -21.56 0.58 -9.88
N PHE A 262 -22.85 0.34 -9.71
CA PHE A 262 -23.84 0.81 -10.67
C PHE A 262 -25.19 1.19 -10.05
N SER A 263 -25.89 2.10 -10.71
CA SER A 263 -27.24 2.55 -10.28
C SER A 263 -27.25 3.10 -8.86
N ASN A 264 -26.22 3.88 -8.49
CA ASN A 264 -26.13 4.53 -7.20
C ASN A 264 -26.30 6.05 -7.38
N PHE A 265 -26.73 6.71 -6.30
CA PHE A 265 -26.99 8.16 -6.28
C PHE A 265 -26.33 8.84 -5.07
N ALA A 266 -25.77 10.01 -5.30
CA ALA A 266 -25.30 10.89 -4.23
C ALA A 266 -25.68 12.36 -4.48
N ASN A 267 -26.23 13.04 -3.47
CA ASN A 267 -26.61 14.44 -3.62
C ASN A 267 -25.40 15.39 -3.74
N ILE A 268 -24.31 15.10 -3.02
CA ILE A 268 -23.14 16.00 -2.96
C ILE A 268 -22.08 15.68 -4.03
N GLY A 269 -21.99 14.42 -4.48
CA GLY A 269 -21.02 14.01 -5.50
C GLY A 269 -20.50 12.59 -5.33
N GLY A 270 -19.88 12.07 -6.38
CA GLY A 270 -19.44 10.67 -6.41
C GLY A 270 -20.62 9.72 -6.33
N GLY A 271 -21.55 9.78 -7.31
CA GLY A 271 -22.71 8.89 -7.30
C GLY A 271 -22.30 7.43 -7.16
N GLY A 272 -21.27 6.99 -7.90
CA GLY A 272 -20.64 5.68 -7.73
C GLY A 272 -19.68 5.67 -6.55
N ILE A 273 -18.58 6.43 -6.60
CA ILE A 273 -17.53 6.44 -5.57
C ILE A 273 -17.18 7.87 -5.18
N SER A 274 -17.08 8.15 -3.89
CA SER A 274 -16.50 9.39 -3.34
C SER A 274 -15.20 9.05 -2.60
N CYS A 275 -14.12 9.74 -2.96
CA CYS A 275 -12.80 9.62 -2.34
C CYS A 275 -12.43 10.99 -1.76
N GLU A 276 -12.51 11.11 -0.44
CA GLU A 276 -12.17 12.31 0.31
C GLU A 276 -10.98 12.03 1.22
N ALA A 277 -9.88 12.78 1.05
CA ALA A 277 -8.63 12.54 1.78
C ALA A 277 -8.25 11.05 1.75
N CYS A 278 -8.18 10.46 0.54
CA CYS A 278 -7.95 9.03 0.34
C CYS A 278 -6.89 8.76 -0.74
N ASP A 279 -6.00 7.79 -0.48
CA ASP A 279 -4.98 7.28 -1.38
C ASP A 279 -5.27 5.80 -1.74
N SER A 280 -6.53 5.48 -1.91
CA SER A 280 -7.02 4.11 -2.17
C SER A 280 -6.53 3.56 -3.50
N ARG A 281 -6.31 2.25 -3.55
CA ARG A 281 -6.04 1.55 -4.80
C ARG A 281 -7.31 0.88 -5.34
N ILE A 282 -7.75 1.31 -6.51
CA ILE A 282 -8.96 0.85 -7.20
C ILE A 282 -8.53 0.09 -8.46
N THR A 283 -8.77 -1.23 -8.51
CA THR A 283 -8.25 -2.08 -9.57
C THR A 283 -9.34 -2.96 -10.18
N ASN A 284 -9.45 -2.96 -11.51
CA ASN A 284 -10.43 -3.76 -12.26
C ASN A 284 -11.87 -3.51 -11.76
N VAL A 285 -12.29 -2.24 -11.78
CA VAL A 285 -13.62 -1.81 -11.30
C VAL A 285 -14.41 -1.17 -12.44
N THR A 286 -15.64 -1.61 -12.61
CA THR A 286 -16.60 -0.98 -13.54
C THR A 286 -17.55 -0.07 -12.76
N ILE A 287 -17.64 1.19 -13.17
CA ILE A 287 -18.47 2.22 -12.56
C ILE A 287 -19.42 2.77 -13.61
N ASN A 288 -20.69 2.38 -13.57
CA ASN A 288 -21.62 2.73 -14.62
C ASN A 288 -23.02 3.07 -14.10
N ASN A 289 -23.75 3.89 -14.87
CA ASN A 289 -25.12 4.28 -14.56
C ASN A 289 -25.32 4.88 -13.15
N ASN A 290 -24.28 5.50 -12.59
CA ASN A 290 -24.41 6.24 -11.33
C ASN A 290 -24.73 7.69 -11.61
N SER A 291 -25.39 8.34 -10.65
CA SER A 291 -25.77 9.74 -10.80
C SER A 291 -25.52 10.57 -9.56
N SER A 292 -25.32 11.87 -9.77
CA SER A 292 -25.09 12.82 -8.68
C SER A 292 -25.78 14.15 -8.96
N SER A 293 -26.34 14.77 -7.91
CA SER A 293 -26.76 16.18 -7.98
C SER A 293 -25.59 17.16 -7.81
N GLY A 294 -24.48 16.70 -7.25
CA GLY A 294 -23.21 17.44 -7.19
C GLY A 294 -22.23 16.96 -8.27
N LYS A 295 -20.94 17.08 -8.01
CA LYS A 295 -19.87 16.76 -8.95
C LYS A 295 -19.52 15.26 -8.97
N GLY A 296 -19.10 14.74 -10.13
CA GLY A 296 -18.65 13.35 -10.28
C GLY A 296 -19.80 12.36 -10.19
N GLY A 297 -20.51 12.11 -11.30
CA GLY A 297 -21.57 11.11 -11.32
C GLY A 297 -21.04 9.71 -11.07
N GLY A 298 -19.89 9.35 -11.68
CA GLY A 298 -19.17 8.12 -11.43
C GLY A 298 -18.28 8.20 -10.20
N ILE A 299 -17.20 9.01 -10.27
CA ILE A 299 -16.23 9.19 -9.19
C ILE A 299 -16.06 10.67 -8.88
N ARG A 300 -15.96 11.02 -7.60
CA ARG A 300 -15.46 12.30 -7.10
C ARG A 300 -14.20 12.08 -6.27
N ILE A 301 -13.11 12.81 -6.59
CA ILE A 301 -11.82 12.79 -5.90
C ILE A 301 -11.53 14.21 -5.43
N PHE A 302 -11.34 14.41 -4.12
CA PHE A 302 -11.17 15.76 -3.57
C PHE A 302 -10.43 15.75 -2.22
N ASN A 303 -10.18 16.94 -1.71
CA ASN A 303 -9.57 17.15 -0.40
C ASN A 303 -8.18 16.49 -0.24
N GLY A 304 -7.31 16.65 -1.26
CA GLY A 304 -5.93 16.15 -1.23
C GLY A 304 -5.79 14.66 -1.52
N SER A 305 -6.83 14.01 -2.01
CA SER A 305 -6.81 12.59 -2.39
C SER A 305 -5.94 12.34 -3.61
N ASN A 306 -5.24 11.18 -3.62
CA ASN A 306 -4.45 10.70 -4.75
C ASN A 306 -4.63 9.18 -4.97
N PRO A 307 -5.87 8.71 -5.28
CA PRO A 307 -6.12 7.30 -5.49
C PRO A 307 -5.44 6.78 -6.76
N GLU A 308 -4.96 5.53 -6.71
CA GLU A 308 -4.44 4.82 -7.87
C GLU A 308 -5.57 4.06 -8.58
N LEU A 309 -5.87 4.43 -9.84
CA LEU A 309 -6.90 3.81 -10.67
C LEU A 309 -6.23 2.90 -11.73
N ILE A 310 -6.46 1.59 -11.65
CA ILE A 310 -5.88 0.59 -12.57
C ILE A 310 -7.01 -0.23 -13.20
N ASP A 311 -7.06 -0.28 -14.53
CA ASP A 311 -8.08 -1.02 -15.29
C ASP A 311 -9.51 -0.66 -14.82
N VAL A 312 -9.79 0.65 -14.64
CA VAL A 312 -11.09 1.15 -14.19
C VAL A 312 -11.89 1.62 -15.41
N THR A 313 -13.08 1.07 -15.57
CA THR A 313 -14.03 1.48 -16.62
C THR A 313 -15.11 2.38 -16.03
N ILE A 314 -15.26 3.59 -16.58
CA ILE A 314 -16.24 4.58 -16.12
C ILE A 314 -17.10 4.98 -17.31
N ASN A 315 -18.39 4.60 -17.31
CA ASN A 315 -19.28 4.91 -18.41
C ASN A 315 -20.72 5.19 -17.95
N SER A 316 -21.48 5.87 -18.76
CA SER A 316 -22.92 6.12 -18.55
C SER A 316 -23.26 6.75 -17.18
N ASN A 317 -22.33 7.45 -16.56
CA ASN A 317 -22.58 8.18 -15.30
C ASN A 317 -23.01 9.61 -15.60
N SER A 318 -23.82 10.20 -14.72
CA SER A 318 -24.35 11.56 -14.89
C SER A 318 -24.20 12.42 -13.65
N SER A 319 -24.03 13.71 -13.85
CA SER A 319 -23.93 14.71 -12.79
C SER A 319 -24.68 15.96 -13.23
N THR A 320 -25.33 16.64 -12.30
CA THR A 320 -25.98 17.93 -12.62
C THR A 320 -25.01 19.11 -12.59
N GLU A 321 -23.81 18.93 -11.99
CA GLU A 321 -22.74 19.90 -12.01
C GLU A 321 -21.64 19.47 -13.00
N GLN A 322 -20.41 19.22 -12.53
CA GLN A 322 -19.24 18.90 -13.34
C GLN A 322 -18.84 17.43 -13.21
N GLY A 323 -18.30 16.88 -14.31
CA GLY A 323 -17.73 15.55 -14.31
C GLY A 323 -18.79 14.45 -14.23
N GLY A 324 -19.59 14.24 -15.27
CA GLY A 324 -20.55 13.12 -15.30
C GLY A 324 -19.87 11.79 -14.98
N GLY A 325 -18.68 11.52 -15.56
CA GLY A 325 -17.86 10.36 -15.23
C GLY A 325 -17.01 10.59 -13.98
N VAL A 326 -16.07 11.55 -14.06
CA VAL A 326 -15.07 11.82 -13.00
C VAL A 326 -15.03 13.32 -12.69
N SER A 327 -14.98 13.68 -11.42
CA SER A 327 -14.62 15.02 -10.94
C SER A 327 -13.42 14.93 -10.02
N ILE A 328 -12.41 15.77 -10.27
CA ILE A 328 -11.21 15.87 -9.46
C ILE A 328 -11.07 17.30 -8.99
N GLU A 329 -10.98 17.47 -7.68
CA GLU A 329 -10.83 18.75 -7.02
C GLU A 329 -9.53 18.73 -6.20
N GLY A 330 -8.44 19.22 -6.78
CA GLY A 330 -7.13 19.27 -6.13
C GLY A 330 -6.94 20.56 -5.31
N LEU A 331 -6.05 20.51 -4.33
CA LEU A 331 -5.44 21.73 -3.79
C LEU A 331 -4.56 22.35 -4.89
N PRO A 332 -4.45 23.70 -4.98
CA PRO A 332 -3.54 24.34 -5.93
C PRO A 332 -2.12 23.79 -5.75
N GLY A 333 -1.59 23.13 -6.78
CA GLY A 333 -0.22 22.56 -6.78
C GLY A 333 -0.13 21.04 -6.73
N ASN A 334 -1.18 20.29 -6.50
CA ASN A 334 -1.18 18.84 -6.65
C ASN A 334 -1.56 18.45 -8.08
N ASN A 335 -0.59 17.92 -8.81
CA ASN A 335 -0.86 17.23 -10.07
C ASN A 335 -1.36 15.82 -9.73
N ILE A 336 -2.65 15.58 -9.91
CA ILE A 336 -3.19 14.22 -9.92
C ILE A 336 -2.86 13.64 -11.30
N ASP A 337 -1.93 12.72 -11.36
CA ASP A 337 -1.56 12.03 -12.60
C ASP A 337 -2.53 10.87 -12.81
N LEU A 338 -3.54 11.10 -13.65
CA LEU A 338 -4.41 10.03 -14.12
C LEU A 338 -3.81 9.49 -15.41
N ASP A 339 -3.23 8.31 -15.34
CA ASP A 339 -2.80 7.58 -16.53
C ASP A 339 -4.01 6.97 -17.25
N PHE A 340 -4.54 7.67 -18.26
CA PHE A 340 -5.63 7.21 -19.12
C PHE A 340 -5.16 6.20 -20.18
N ASN A 341 -4.11 5.47 -19.97
CA ASN A 341 -3.45 4.63 -20.97
C ASN A 341 -4.23 3.38 -21.43
N ARG A 342 -5.53 3.26 -21.11
CA ARG A 342 -6.45 2.32 -21.81
C ARG A 342 -7.89 2.82 -21.71
N LEU A 343 -8.30 3.62 -22.66
CA LEU A 343 -9.69 3.77 -23.07
C LEU A 343 -10.01 2.72 -24.13
#